data_bd1d5047b1b085c88766233150671b21
#
_entry.id   bd1d5047b1b085c88766233150671b21
#
_cell.length_a   1.000
_cell.length_b   1.000
_cell.length_c   1.000
_cell.angle_alpha   90.00
_cell.angle_beta   90.00
_cell.angle_gamma   90.00
#
_symmetry.space_group_name_H-M   'P 1'
#
loop_
_entity.id
_entity.type
_entity.pdbx_description
1 polymer ?
#
loop_
_entity_poly.entity_id
_entity_poly.type
_entity_poly.pdbx_seq_one_letter_code
_entity_poly.pdbx_strand_id
1 'polypeptide(L)'
;MKRSAAVRLGATLATAALAAATGLVVSTSSASAAVTGSATGYATRNGGTTGGAGGQTVRATTGTAIHAALCNRASSSTPIIIEVQGTINHGNTTKVSGGSCNTAADKIELKQISNVSIVGVGSGAVFDQLGIHIREASNIIIQNVTVRNVKKSGSPTSNGGDAIGMESGVRNVWVDHATLEASGGESEGYDGLFDMKNDTQYVTLSYSILRNSGRGGLIGSSESDRSNGYVTFHHNKYENIDSRTPLLRGGISHIYNNHYVDLHESGINSRAGARAKVDNNYFEDSKDVLGTFYTSEAGYWQVGGNIFDNVTWSSRSGDKQPAGPNPTSNTSVTIPYSHRLDNANCVPDVVNRTAGANKGNRVSDGNCTPQNPGPTDPPTDPTDPPTDPTD
;
A
#
# COMPACT_ATOMS: atom_id res chain seq x y z
N MET A 1 -55.22 80.11 5.88
CA MET A 1 -55.81 78.75 5.60
C MET A 1 -54.98 78.02 4.59
N LYS A 2 -54.13 77.10 4.97
CA LYS A 2 -53.54 76.06 4.12
C LYS A 2 -53.07 74.96 5.04
N ARG A 3 -53.68 73.80 4.94
CA ARG A 3 -53.36 72.61 5.72
C ARG A 3 -52.14 71.92 5.06
N SER A 4 -51.10 71.63 5.82
CA SER A 4 -50.00 70.76 5.36
C SER A 4 -50.17 69.37 5.96
N ALA A 5 -50.20 68.38 5.06
CA ALA A 5 -50.28 67.02 5.44
C ALA A 5 -48.85 66.44 5.71
N ALA A 6 -48.63 65.83 6.88
CA ALA A 6 -47.42 65.18 7.25
C ALA A 6 -47.49 63.70 6.81
N VAL A 7 -46.54 63.32 5.97
CA VAL A 7 -46.31 61.88 5.58
C VAL A 7 -45.42 61.28 6.63
N ARG A 8 -45.89 60.23 7.28
CA ARG A 8 -45.07 59.35 8.15
C ARG A 8 -44.44 58.26 7.35
N LEU A 9 -43.12 58.27 7.28
CA LEU A 9 -42.32 57.15 6.74
C LEU A 9 -42.15 56.10 7.84
N GLY A 10 -42.72 54.93 7.69
CA GLY A 10 -42.48 53.76 8.54
C GLY A 10 -41.25 53.02 8.04
N ALA A 11 -40.22 52.94 8.85
CA ALA A 11 -39.04 52.10 8.59
C ALA A 11 -39.30 50.70 9.15
N THR A 12 -39.46 49.71 8.27
CA THR A 12 -39.46 48.32 8.64
C THR A 12 -38.02 47.82 8.65
N LEU A 13 -37.53 47.48 9.84
CA LEU A 13 -36.27 46.71 10.00
C LEU A 13 -36.52 45.25 9.56
N ALA A 14 -35.92 44.87 8.45
CA ALA A 14 -35.80 43.46 8.09
C ALA A 14 -34.53 42.90 8.75
N THR A 15 -34.68 42.07 9.77
CA THR A 15 -33.60 41.25 10.33
C THR A 15 -33.31 40.09 9.38
N ALA A 16 -32.21 40.18 8.64
CA ALA A 16 -31.68 39.09 7.87
C ALA A 16 -30.95 38.10 8.81
N ALA A 17 -31.54 36.95 9.08
CA ALA A 17 -30.88 35.84 9.74
C ALA A 17 -29.89 35.23 8.76
N LEU A 18 -28.59 35.40 9.01
CA LEU A 18 -27.53 34.74 8.25
C LEU A 18 -27.43 33.29 8.75
N ALA A 19 -28.09 32.34 8.05
CA ALA A 19 -27.88 30.95 8.24
C ALA A 19 -26.54 30.57 7.56
N ALA A 20 -25.52 30.32 8.37
CA ALA A 20 -24.26 29.69 7.89
C ALA A 20 -24.57 28.28 7.49
N ALA A 21 -24.98 28.06 6.25
CA ALA A 21 -24.99 26.74 5.62
C ALA A 21 -23.54 26.38 5.31
N THR A 22 -22.96 25.49 6.12
CA THR A 22 -21.75 24.75 5.74
C THR A 22 -22.11 23.86 4.56
N GLY A 23 -22.04 24.43 3.37
CA GLY A 23 -22.32 23.74 2.13
C GLY A 23 -21.26 22.70 1.88
N LEU A 24 -21.66 21.45 1.93
CA LEU A 24 -20.95 20.36 1.27
C LEU A 24 -20.97 20.71 -0.23
N VAL A 25 -19.87 21.22 -0.76
CA VAL A 25 -19.74 21.48 -2.20
C VAL A 25 -19.56 20.11 -2.87
N VAL A 26 -20.66 19.51 -3.29
CA VAL A 26 -20.63 18.40 -4.24
C VAL A 26 -20.33 19.02 -5.60
N SER A 27 -19.05 19.20 -5.93
CA SER A 27 -18.65 19.57 -7.28
C SER A 27 -18.71 18.33 -8.16
N THR A 28 -19.72 18.24 -9.00
CA THR A 28 -19.73 17.32 -10.15
C THR A 28 -18.76 17.87 -11.20
N SER A 29 -17.47 17.68 -11.02
CA SER A 29 -16.48 17.94 -12.06
C SER A 29 -16.12 16.62 -12.76
N SER A 30 -16.43 16.56 -14.01
CA SER A 30 -16.00 15.57 -14.99
C SER A 30 -14.47 15.45 -15.02
N ALA A 31 -14.01 14.22 -15.02
CA ALA A 31 -12.67 13.67 -14.89
C ALA A 31 -12.30 13.36 -13.42
N SER A 32 -13.02 12.42 -12.84
CA SER A 32 -12.54 11.68 -11.66
C SER A 32 -11.15 11.12 -11.96
N ALA A 33 -10.17 11.41 -11.11
CA ALA A 33 -8.95 10.63 -11.09
C ALA A 33 -9.30 9.25 -10.49
N ALA A 34 -9.96 8.43 -11.28
CA ALA A 34 -10.25 7.05 -10.92
C ALA A 34 -8.93 6.33 -10.62
N VAL A 35 -8.99 5.24 -9.87
CA VAL A 35 -7.90 4.26 -9.83
C VAL A 35 -7.41 4.04 -11.26
N THR A 36 -6.12 4.18 -11.48
CA THR A 36 -5.52 3.98 -12.81
C THR A 36 -4.95 2.57 -12.90
N GLY A 37 -5.23 1.89 -14.01
CA GLY A 37 -4.83 0.49 -14.21
C GLY A 37 -5.68 -0.48 -13.40
N SER A 38 -5.28 -1.75 -13.40
CA SER A 38 -5.95 -2.85 -12.70
C SER A 38 -4.98 -3.52 -11.73
N ALA A 39 -5.50 -4.10 -10.65
CA ALA A 39 -4.70 -4.86 -9.71
C ALA A 39 -3.89 -5.95 -10.43
N THR A 40 -2.71 -6.22 -9.91
CA THR A 40 -1.75 -7.20 -10.43
C THR A 40 -1.43 -8.25 -9.36
N GLY A 41 -0.66 -9.27 -9.75
CA GLY A 41 -0.15 -10.23 -8.79
C GLY A 41 -1.23 -10.99 -8.02
N TYR A 42 -0.96 -11.33 -6.79
CA TYR A 42 -1.92 -12.04 -5.94
C TYR A 42 -3.19 -11.24 -5.63
N ALA A 43 -3.17 -9.90 -5.71
CA ALA A 43 -4.38 -9.11 -5.56
C ALA A 43 -5.42 -9.36 -6.66
N THR A 44 -5.07 -10.04 -7.77
CA THR A 44 -6.01 -10.49 -8.80
C THR A 44 -6.74 -11.78 -8.44
N ARG A 45 -6.29 -12.49 -7.41
CA ARG A 45 -6.84 -13.79 -7.01
C ARG A 45 -7.93 -13.61 -5.95
N ASN A 46 -8.59 -14.69 -5.56
CA ASN A 46 -9.65 -14.67 -4.55
C ASN A 46 -10.77 -13.65 -4.88
N GLY A 47 -11.24 -13.62 -6.11
CA GLY A 47 -12.26 -12.68 -6.57
C GLY A 47 -11.71 -11.34 -7.07
N GLY A 48 -10.40 -11.11 -6.96
CA GLY A 48 -9.75 -9.88 -7.43
C GLY A 48 -9.93 -8.68 -6.51
N THR A 49 -9.24 -7.59 -6.84
CA THR A 49 -9.27 -6.33 -6.09
C THR A 49 -9.73 -5.20 -7.02
N THR A 50 -10.90 -4.67 -6.75
CA THR A 50 -11.54 -3.57 -7.51
C THR A 50 -11.71 -2.30 -6.67
N GLY A 51 -11.42 -2.39 -5.36
CA GLY A 51 -11.58 -1.27 -4.43
C GLY A 51 -13.00 -0.70 -4.43
N GLY A 52 -13.10 0.62 -4.51
CA GLY A 52 -14.37 1.34 -4.55
C GLY A 52 -15.02 1.45 -5.92
N ALA A 53 -14.64 0.61 -6.90
CA ALA A 53 -15.18 0.69 -8.26
C ALA A 53 -16.73 0.64 -8.28
N GLY A 54 -17.34 1.51 -9.08
CA GLY A 54 -18.80 1.65 -9.17
C GLY A 54 -19.43 2.44 -8.01
N GLY A 55 -18.65 2.83 -7.00
CA GLY A 55 -19.12 3.64 -5.88
C GLY A 55 -19.04 5.14 -6.12
N GLN A 56 -19.51 5.89 -5.13
CA GLN A 56 -19.38 7.34 -5.12
C GLN A 56 -17.89 7.75 -5.02
N THR A 57 -17.52 8.78 -5.76
CA THR A 57 -16.23 9.45 -5.60
C THR A 57 -16.39 10.69 -4.74
N VAL A 58 -15.57 10.82 -3.69
CA VAL A 58 -15.55 11.97 -2.79
C VAL A 58 -14.13 12.50 -2.65
N ARG A 59 -13.97 13.80 -2.42
CA ARG A 59 -12.67 14.43 -2.17
C ARG A 59 -12.46 14.71 -0.69
N ALA A 60 -11.26 14.40 -0.19
CA ALA A 60 -10.85 14.63 1.19
C ALA A 60 -9.49 15.32 1.25
N THR A 61 -9.38 16.34 2.11
CA THR A 61 -8.13 17.08 2.37
C THR A 61 -7.68 16.99 3.82
N THR A 62 -8.40 16.23 4.64
CA THR A 62 -8.11 15.96 6.06
C THR A 62 -8.39 14.51 6.40
N GLY A 63 -7.74 13.98 7.43
CA GLY A 63 -8.03 12.62 7.92
C GLY A 63 -9.45 12.49 8.47
N THR A 64 -9.96 13.54 9.11
CA THR A 64 -11.37 13.56 9.54
C THR A 64 -12.34 13.44 8.37
N ALA A 65 -12.05 14.08 7.23
CA ALA A 65 -12.88 13.96 6.03
C ALA A 65 -12.82 12.54 5.42
N ILE A 66 -11.64 11.90 5.42
CA ILE A 66 -11.49 10.51 5.03
C ILE A 66 -12.35 9.60 5.92
N HIS A 67 -12.25 9.74 7.23
CA HIS A 67 -13.05 8.97 8.20
C HIS A 67 -14.55 9.24 8.05
N ALA A 68 -14.97 10.47 7.84
CA ALA A 68 -16.37 10.80 7.60
C ALA A 68 -16.89 10.15 6.31
N ALA A 69 -16.11 10.16 5.23
CA ALA A 69 -16.45 9.48 3.98
C ALA A 69 -16.63 7.97 4.19
N LEU A 70 -15.77 7.32 4.95
CA LEU A 70 -15.88 5.89 5.30
C LEU A 70 -17.12 5.59 6.15
N CYS A 71 -17.43 6.42 7.14
CA CYS A 71 -18.45 6.16 8.15
C CYS A 71 -19.87 6.61 7.77
N ASN A 72 -20.01 7.43 6.72
CA ASN A 72 -21.30 7.92 6.22
C ASN A 72 -21.84 7.10 5.04
N ARG A 73 -21.24 5.96 4.72
CA ARG A 73 -21.73 5.04 3.69
C ARG A 73 -23.02 4.34 4.17
N ALA A 74 -23.84 3.87 3.23
CA ALA A 74 -25.05 3.12 3.54
C ALA A 74 -24.76 1.83 4.33
N SER A 75 -23.60 1.22 4.09
CA SER A 75 -23.10 0.04 4.84
C SER A 75 -21.56 0.01 4.83
N SER A 76 -20.96 -0.86 5.63
CA SER A 76 -19.52 -1.10 5.65
C SER A 76 -18.95 -1.65 4.33
N SER A 77 -19.81 -2.17 3.45
CA SER A 77 -19.45 -2.72 2.14
C SER A 77 -19.87 -1.87 0.95
N THR A 78 -20.56 -0.75 1.15
CA THR A 78 -20.91 0.17 0.07
C THR A 78 -19.65 0.72 -0.60
N PRO A 79 -19.45 0.56 -1.92
CA PRO A 79 -18.24 1.00 -2.59
C PRO A 79 -18.03 2.51 -2.50
N ILE A 80 -16.76 2.94 -2.33
CA ILE A 80 -16.40 4.35 -2.31
C ILE A 80 -14.97 4.57 -2.83
N ILE A 81 -14.78 5.63 -3.60
CA ILE A 81 -13.47 6.16 -4.00
C ILE A 81 -13.24 7.47 -3.25
N ILE A 82 -12.15 7.55 -2.50
CA ILE A 82 -11.76 8.74 -1.75
C ILE A 82 -10.52 9.33 -2.42
N GLU A 83 -10.72 10.44 -3.11
CA GLU A 83 -9.63 11.25 -3.66
C GLU A 83 -9.03 12.10 -2.57
N VAL A 84 -7.76 11.87 -2.26
CA VAL A 84 -7.05 12.59 -1.19
C VAL A 84 -6.06 13.58 -1.79
N GLN A 85 -6.05 14.80 -1.26
CA GLN A 85 -5.11 15.84 -1.67
C GLN A 85 -4.57 16.60 -0.46
N GLY A 86 -3.26 16.86 -0.47
CA GLY A 86 -2.58 17.62 0.56
C GLY A 86 -2.01 16.77 1.69
N THR A 87 -1.73 17.40 2.83
CA THR A 87 -1.09 16.72 3.97
C THR A 87 -2.12 16.33 5.02
N ILE A 88 -2.19 15.03 5.28
CA ILE A 88 -3.00 14.38 6.30
C ILE A 88 -2.09 14.07 7.49
N ASN A 89 -2.45 14.52 8.69
CA ASN A 89 -1.64 14.34 9.90
C ASN A 89 -2.52 14.31 11.16
N HIS A 90 -1.90 14.16 12.33
CA HIS A 90 -2.63 14.15 13.61
C HIS A 90 -3.43 15.44 13.88
N GLY A 91 -2.96 16.59 13.38
CA GLY A 91 -3.63 17.89 13.60
C GLY A 91 -4.95 18.05 12.83
N ASN A 92 -5.16 17.26 11.77
CA ASN A 92 -6.38 17.31 10.96
C ASN A 92 -7.12 15.97 10.89
N THR A 93 -6.84 15.07 11.83
CA THR A 93 -7.46 13.74 11.90
C THR A 93 -8.12 13.55 13.26
N THR A 94 -9.40 13.25 13.25
CA THR A 94 -10.18 12.92 14.45
C THR A 94 -10.89 11.59 14.26
N LYS A 95 -11.26 10.96 15.37
CA LYS A 95 -12.14 9.80 15.36
C LYS A 95 -13.51 10.18 14.81
N VAL A 96 -14.04 9.34 13.93
CA VAL A 96 -15.42 9.39 13.45
C VAL A 96 -16.07 8.05 13.67
N SER A 97 -17.33 8.06 14.11
CA SER A 97 -18.16 6.86 14.26
C SER A 97 -19.47 7.10 13.52
N GLY A 98 -19.93 6.09 12.79
CA GLY A 98 -21.17 6.12 12.03
C GLY A 98 -21.71 4.71 11.81
N GLY A 99 -22.77 4.58 11.02
CA GLY A 99 -23.40 3.29 10.75
C GLY A 99 -22.53 2.30 9.99
N SER A 100 -21.53 2.76 9.26
CA SER A 100 -20.68 1.95 8.38
C SER A 100 -19.23 1.81 8.86
N CYS A 101 -18.80 2.51 9.88
CA CYS A 101 -17.47 2.34 10.47
C CYS A 101 -17.31 3.01 11.85
N ASN A 102 -16.21 2.66 12.51
CA ASN A 102 -15.75 3.30 13.74
C ASN A 102 -14.23 3.42 13.68
N THR A 103 -13.70 4.63 13.55
CA THR A 103 -12.28 4.92 13.33
C THR A 103 -11.55 5.34 14.60
N ALA A 104 -10.24 5.54 14.51
CA ALA A 104 -9.38 6.09 15.56
C ALA A 104 -8.84 7.48 15.17
N ALA A 105 -8.27 8.22 16.10
CA ALA A 105 -7.73 9.55 15.83
C ALA A 105 -6.25 9.53 15.45
N ASP A 106 -5.54 8.45 15.79
CA ASP A 106 -4.09 8.31 15.66
C ASP A 106 -3.64 7.59 14.38
N LYS A 107 -4.57 7.32 13.45
CA LYS A 107 -4.32 6.61 12.19
C LYS A 107 -5.44 6.86 11.19
N ILE A 108 -5.21 6.55 9.92
CA ILE A 108 -6.30 6.34 8.96
C ILE A 108 -6.74 4.89 9.09
N GLU A 109 -7.93 4.66 9.61
CA GLU A 109 -8.38 3.32 9.98
C GLU A 109 -9.45 2.77 9.04
N LEU A 110 -9.07 1.71 8.31
CA LEU A 110 -9.96 0.90 7.47
C LEU A 110 -10.28 -0.40 8.20
N LYS A 111 -11.24 -0.34 9.12
CA LYS A 111 -11.57 -1.46 10.00
C LYS A 111 -12.98 -1.97 9.76
N GLN A 112 -13.12 -3.29 9.56
CA GLN A 112 -14.39 -3.99 9.35
C GLN A 112 -15.19 -3.41 8.18
N ILE A 113 -14.47 -3.07 7.10
CA ILE A 113 -15.03 -2.45 5.90
C ILE A 113 -14.53 -3.15 4.64
N SER A 114 -15.22 -2.91 3.52
CA SER A 114 -14.76 -3.36 2.21
C SER A 114 -15.09 -2.37 1.10
N ASN A 115 -14.53 -2.64 -0.09
CA ASN A 115 -14.81 -1.91 -1.33
C ASN A 115 -14.41 -0.42 -1.23
N VAL A 116 -13.15 -0.16 -0.88
CA VAL A 116 -12.62 1.20 -0.71
C VAL A 116 -11.41 1.43 -1.59
N SER A 117 -11.37 2.57 -2.27
CA SER A 117 -10.14 3.09 -2.90
C SER A 117 -9.75 4.41 -2.25
N ILE A 118 -8.47 4.53 -1.84
CA ILE A 118 -7.83 5.79 -1.43
C ILE A 118 -6.83 6.16 -2.51
N VAL A 119 -7.04 7.29 -3.19
CA VAL A 119 -6.26 7.70 -4.35
C VAL A 119 -5.71 9.10 -4.14
N GLY A 120 -4.39 9.26 -4.18
CA GLY A 120 -3.76 10.58 -4.17
C GLY A 120 -3.96 11.31 -5.49
N VAL A 121 -4.45 12.55 -5.42
CA VAL A 121 -4.77 13.37 -6.60
C VAL A 121 -4.11 14.75 -6.54
N GLY A 122 -4.08 15.45 -7.66
CA GLY A 122 -3.54 16.81 -7.78
C GLY A 122 -2.04 16.86 -7.46
N SER A 123 -1.66 17.64 -6.45
CA SER A 123 -0.27 17.73 -5.96
C SER A 123 0.16 16.54 -5.10
N GLY A 124 -0.71 15.53 -4.95
CA GLY A 124 -0.48 14.32 -4.18
C GLY A 124 -1.13 14.33 -2.80
N ALA A 125 -1.12 13.15 -2.17
CA ALA A 125 -1.59 12.89 -0.81
C ALA A 125 -0.39 12.48 0.05
N VAL A 126 -0.14 13.21 1.13
CA VAL A 126 0.93 12.91 2.09
C VAL A 126 0.30 12.62 3.45
N PHE A 127 0.48 11.41 3.94
CA PHE A 127 0.16 11.01 5.32
C PHE A 127 1.44 11.19 6.15
N ASP A 128 1.47 12.26 6.93
CA ASP A 128 2.66 12.68 7.68
C ASP A 128 2.52 12.29 9.15
N GLN A 129 3.39 11.41 9.62
CA GLN A 129 3.39 10.85 10.96
C GLN A 129 2.09 10.08 11.31
N LEU A 130 1.31 9.73 10.31
CA LEU A 130 0.00 9.08 10.45
C LEU A 130 -0.08 7.88 9.52
N GLY A 131 -0.08 6.67 10.08
CA GLY A 131 -0.13 5.42 9.33
C GLY A 131 -1.53 5.09 8.80
N ILE A 132 -1.58 4.24 7.79
CA ILE A 132 -2.82 3.64 7.27
C ILE A 132 -2.93 2.22 7.83
N HIS A 133 -3.98 1.95 8.58
CA HIS A 133 -4.23 0.66 9.22
C HIS A 133 -5.46 -0.02 8.63
N ILE A 134 -5.27 -1.25 8.14
CA ILE A 134 -6.31 -2.08 7.53
C ILE A 134 -6.52 -3.28 8.42
N ARG A 135 -7.75 -3.48 8.89
CA ARG A 135 -8.06 -4.56 9.81
C ARG A 135 -9.44 -5.18 9.53
N GLU A 136 -9.53 -6.51 9.49
CA GLU A 136 -10.79 -7.21 9.23
C GLU A 136 -11.52 -6.61 7.99
N ALA A 137 -10.75 -6.32 6.93
CA ALA A 137 -11.20 -5.56 5.77
C ALA A 137 -10.83 -6.28 4.47
N SER A 138 -11.52 -5.94 3.38
CA SER A 138 -11.25 -6.57 2.10
C SER A 138 -11.54 -5.66 0.91
N ASN A 139 -10.95 -5.99 -0.23
CA ASN A 139 -11.11 -5.26 -1.48
C ASN A 139 -10.74 -3.77 -1.34
N ILE A 140 -9.48 -3.53 -1.02
CA ILE A 140 -8.93 -2.19 -0.75
C ILE A 140 -7.88 -1.84 -1.80
N ILE A 141 -7.96 -0.65 -2.36
CA ILE A 141 -6.92 -0.05 -3.22
C ILE A 141 -6.36 1.20 -2.53
N ILE A 142 -5.04 1.29 -2.46
CA ILE A 142 -4.31 2.50 -2.03
C ILE A 142 -3.35 2.85 -3.15
N GLN A 143 -3.55 3.98 -3.81
CA GLN A 143 -2.77 4.36 -4.99
C GLN A 143 -2.30 5.82 -4.93
N ASN A 144 -1.05 6.04 -5.36
CA ASN A 144 -0.46 7.37 -5.53
C ASN A 144 -0.42 8.20 -4.23
N VAL A 145 0.04 7.59 -3.13
CA VAL A 145 0.13 8.24 -1.82
C VAL A 145 1.56 8.20 -1.27
N THR A 146 1.91 9.18 -0.47
CA THR A 146 3.11 9.17 0.37
C THR A 146 2.69 8.97 1.83
N VAL A 147 3.29 7.98 2.52
CA VAL A 147 3.13 7.79 3.96
C VAL A 147 4.52 7.89 4.58
N ARG A 148 4.70 8.81 5.51
CA ARG A 148 6.03 9.08 6.03
C ARG A 148 6.07 9.28 7.55
N ASN A 149 7.22 8.91 8.11
CA ASN A 149 7.59 9.21 9.51
C ASN A 149 6.60 8.71 10.55
N VAL A 150 5.99 7.54 10.31
CA VAL A 150 5.06 6.90 11.24
C VAL A 150 5.84 6.28 12.38
N LYS A 151 5.51 6.62 13.61
CA LYS A 151 6.23 6.17 14.82
C LYS A 151 5.41 5.20 15.65
N LYS A 152 6.09 4.17 16.16
CA LYS A 152 5.61 3.22 17.15
C LYS A 152 5.78 3.75 18.58
N SER A 153 6.86 4.47 18.81
CA SER A 153 7.19 5.05 20.12
C SER A 153 7.67 6.49 19.96
N GLY A 154 7.56 7.28 21.03
CA GLY A 154 7.82 8.71 21.00
C GLY A 154 6.53 9.51 20.88
N SER A 155 6.58 10.67 20.20
CA SER A 155 5.41 11.53 19.99
C SER A 155 5.51 12.26 18.66
N PRO A 156 4.43 12.30 17.85
CA PRO A 156 3.23 11.50 17.99
C PRO A 156 3.47 10.04 17.60
N THR A 157 2.62 9.12 18.07
CA THR A 157 2.62 7.71 17.68
C THR A 157 1.39 7.38 16.84
N SER A 158 1.54 6.40 15.95
CA SER A 158 0.46 5.95 15.07
C SER A 158 0.55 4.44 14.86
N ASN A 159 -0.55 3.74 15.01
CA ASN A 159 -0.79 2.36 14.59
C ASN A 159 0.38 1.36 14.80
N GLY A 160 1.06 1.43 15.91
CA GLY A 160 2.22 0.55 16.13
C GLY A 160 3.46 0.88 15.32
N GLY A 161 3.44 1.95 14.50
CA GLY A 161 4.60 2.49 13.78
C GLY A 161 4.71 2.08 12.31
N ASP A 162 3.75 1.31 11.78
CA ASP A 162 3.76 0.88 10.39
C ASP A 162 3.24 2.01 9.48
N ALA A 163 3.90 2.25 8.34
CA ALA A 163 3.37 3.19 7.36
C ALA A 163 2.05 2.66 6.76
N ILE A 164 2.03 1.39 6.33
CA ILE A 164 0.81 0.65 5.99
C ILE A 164 0.86 -0.68 6.74
N GLY A 165 -0.06 -0.86 7.68
CA GLY A 165 -0.20 -2.09 8.45
C GLY A 165 -1.52 -2.81 8.14
N MET A 166 -1.47 -4.13 7.99
CA MET A 166 -2.61 -4.99 7.70
C MET A 166 -2.68 -6.13 8.70
N GLU A 167 -3.84 -6.38 9.29
CA GLU A 167 -3.98 -7.48 10.25
C GLU A 167 -5.41 -8.05 10.35
N SER A 168 -5.50 -9.26 10.90
CA SER A 168 -6.76 -9.90 11.28
C SER A 168 -7.69 -10.20 10.10
N GLY A 169 -7.24 -11.09 9.21
CA GLY A 169 -8.08 -11.63 8.15
C GLY A 169 -8.27 -10.69 6.95
N VAL A 170 -7.38 -9.73 6.74
CA VAL A 170 -7.43 -8.84 5.56
C VAL A 170 -7.26 -9.64 4.28
N ARG A 171 -8.04 -9.29 3.26
CA ARG A 171 -8.04 -9.95 1.94
C ARG A 171 -8.13 -8.93 0.80
N ASN A 172 -7.44 -9.23 -0.29
CA ASN A 172 -7.54 -8.47 -1.53
C ASN A 172 -7.19 -6.98 -1.35
N VAL A 173 -5.90 -6.71 -1.18
CA VAL A 173 -5.37 -5.35 -1.09
C VAL A 173 -4.36 -5.10 -2.21
N TRP A 174 -4.51 -4.00 -2.89
CA TRP A 174 -3.54 -3.51 -3.87
C TRP A 174 -3.03 -2.14 -3.46
N VAL A 175 -1.74 -2.08 -3.12
CA VAL A 175 -1.00 -0.84 -2.89
C VAL A 175 -0.10 -0.59 -4.08
N ASP A 176 -0.27 0.57 -4.71
CA ASP A 176 0.37 0.86 -5.98
C ASP A 176 0.85 2.31 -6.05
N HIS A 177 2.03 2.52 -6.62
CA HIS A 177 2.65 3.84 -6.73
C HIS A 177 2.66 4.62 -5.40
N ALA A 178 2.97 3.93 -4.30
CA ALA A 178 3.13 4.55 -3.00
C ALA A 178 4.60 4.92 -2.74
N THR A 179 4.82 5.94 -1.91
CA THR A 179 6.12 6.20 -1.28
C THR A 179 5.97 6.01 0.22
N LEU A 180 6.65 5.01 0.77
CA LEU A 180 6.66 4.68 2.19
C LEU A 180 8.05 4.98 2.73
N GLU A 181 8.16 5.91 3.68
CA GLU A 181 9.48 6.35 4.15
C GLU A 181 9.50 6.69 5.64
N ALA A 182 10.66 6.51 6.24
CA ALA A 182 10.95 6.96 7.59
C ALA A 182 12.10 7.98 7.56
N SER A 183 12.58 8.37 8.73
CA SER A 183 13.77 9.22 8.90
C SER A 183 14.71 8.58 9.93
N GLY A 184 14.69 7.25 10.03
CA GLY A 184 15.52 6.49 10.96
C GLY A 184 14.96 5.10 11.24
N GLY A 185 15.51 4.42 12.23
CA GLY A 185 15.18 3.07 12.59
C GLY A 185 14.38 2.95 13.90
N GLU A 186 14.48 1.77 14.50
CA GLU A 186 13.74 1.44 15.73
C GLU A 186 14.18 2.28 16.94
N SER A 187 15.46 2.66 17.00
CA SER A 187 16.00 3.55 18.05
C SER A 187 15.36 4.94 18.04
N GLU A 188 14.95 5.44 16.87
CA GLU A 188 14.26 6.71 16.70
C GLU A 188 12.74 6.58 16.81
N GLY A 189 12.23 5.37 17.09
CA GLY A 189 10.84 5.09 17.33
C GLY A 189 10.05 4.65 16.10
N TYR A 190 10.69 4.38 14.97
CA TYR A 190 10.05 3.86 13.75
C TYR A 190 9.93 2.33 13.79
N ASP A 191 9.02 1.76 13.01
CA ASP A 191 8.89 0.30 12.82
C ASP A 191 8.89 -0.05 11.32
N GLY A 192 8.02 -0.93 10.87
CA GLY A 192 7.95 -1.37 9.49
C GLY A 192 7.30 -0.35 8.55
N LEU A 193 7.64 -0.43 7.27
CA LEU A 193 6.97 0.38 6.26
C LEU A 193 5.74 -0.32 5.68
N PHE A 194 5.76 -1.68 5.59
CA PHE A 194 4.68 -2.46 5.00
C PHE A 194 4.53 -3.81 5.69
N ASP A 195 3.56 -3.92 6.59
CA ASP A 195 3.38 -5.07 7.46
C ASP A 195 2.07 -5.82 7.22
N MET A 196 2.16 -7.16 7.19
CA MET A 196 1.01 -8.08 7.08
C MET A 196 1.04 -9.06 8.24
N LYS A 197 -0.05 -9.13 9.02
CA LYS A 197 -0.13 -9.92 10.26
C LYS A 197 -1.47 -10.66 10.35
N ASN A 198 -1.51 -11.74 11.14
CA ASN A 198 -2.73 -12.39 11.57
C ASN A 198 -3.69 -12.72 10.41
N ASP A 199 -3.27 -13.64 9.54
CA ASP A 199 -4.07 -14.16 8.43
C ASP A 199 -4.42 -13.11 7.35
N THR A 200 -3.47 -12.26 6.97
CA THR A 200 -3.59 -11.33 5.84
C THR A 200 -3.11 -11.99 4.56
N GLN A 201 -3.93 -11.98 3.48
CA GLN A 201 -3.63 -12.69 2.23
C GLN A 201 -4.13 -11.95 0.99
N TYR A 202 -3.61 -12.35 -0.18
CA TYR A 202 -3.96 -11.82 -1.51
C TYR A 202 -3.66 -10.33 -1.64
N VAL A 203 -2.40 -9.98 -1.40
CA VAL A 203 -1.92 -8.61 -1.40
C VAL A 203 -0.89 -8.40 -2.51
N THR A 204 -0.89 -7.23 -3.11
CA THR A 204 0.17 -6.78 -4.02
C THR A 204 0.65 -5.39 -3.63
N LEU A 205 1.96 -5.24 -3.53
CA LEU A 205 2.67 -3.96 -3.49
C LEU A 205 3.43 -3.81 -4.80
N SER A 206 3.08 -2.79 -5.59
CA SER A 206 3.66 -2.57 -6.91
C SER A 206 4.08 -1.12 -7.13
N TYR A 207 5.10 -0.93 -7.97
CA TYR A 207 5.59 0.39 -8.39
C TYR A 207 5.76 1.39 -7.24
N SER A 208 6.20 0.92 -6.08
CA SER A 208 6.30 1.73 -4.87
C SER A 208 7.74 1.94 -4.44
N ILE A 209 8.00 2.99 -3.68
CA ILE A 209 9.29 3.26 -3.04
C ILE A 209 9.16 3.02 -1.55
N LEU A 210 10.08 2.21 -0.99
CA LEU A 210 10.27 2.03 0.45
C LEU A 210 11.68 2.49 0.77
N ARG A 211 11.84 3.43 1.72
CA ARG A 211 13.17 3.97 1.97
C ARG A 211 13.42 4.56 3.35
N ASN A 212 14.71 4.73 3.66
CA ASN A 212 15.23 5.45 4.83
C ASN A 212 14.70 4.88 6.15
N SER A 213 14.65 3.56 6.29
CA SER A 213 14.05 2.89 7.43
C SER A 213 14.94 1.78 7.98
N GLY A 214 14.88 1.52 9.26
CA GLY A 214 15.48 0.32 9.84
C GLY A 214 14.83 -0.98 9.36
N ARG A 215 13.55 -0.92 8.94
CA ARG A 215 12.76 -2.10 8.55
C ARG A 215 11.86 -1.81 7.36
N GLY A 216 12.01 -2.58 6.28
CA GLY A 216 11.13 -2.50 5.11
C GLY A 216 9.72 -3.01 5.38
N GLY A 217 9.59 -4.17 6.01
CA GLY A 217 8.30 -4.73 6.38
C GLY A 217 8.31 -6.23 6.64
N LEU A 218 7.22 -6.76 7.19
CA LEU A 218 7.13 -8.17 7.52
C LEU A 218 5.80 -8.81 7.06
N ILE A 219 5.88 -10.10 6.82
CA ILE A 219 4.77 -11.01 6.57
C ILE A 219 4.77 -12.03 7.70
N GLY A 220 3.87 -11.86 8.65
CA GLY A 220 3.80 -12.62 9.90
C GLY A 220 4.53 -11.94 11.07
N SER A 221 3.80 -11.67 12.14
CA SER A 221 4.28 -10.94 13.33
C SER A 221 5.22 -11.75 14.22
N SER A 222 5.13 -13.08 14.16
CA SER A 222 5.92 -14.01 14.95
C SER A 222 6.16 -15.32 14.19
N GLU A 223 7.04 -16.18 14.69
CA GLU A 223 7.30 -17.49 14.09
C GLU A 223 6.06 -18.42 14.06
N SER A 224 5.04 -18.15 14.86
CA SER A 224 3.75 -18.86 14.85
C SER A 224 2.70 -18.20 13.95
N ASP A 225 2.87 -16.96 13.53
CA ASP A 225 1.93 -16.22 12.67
C ASP A 225 2.23 -16.51 11.18
N ARG A 226 1.86 -17.71 10.71
CA ARG A 226 2.25 -18.27 9.39
C ARG A 226 1.12 -18.30 8.37
N SER A 227 -0.07 -17.88 8.72
CA SER A 227 -1.25 -17.90 7.84
C SER A 227 -1.29 -16.74 6.84
N ASN A 228 -0.34 -15.82 6.93
CA ASN A 228 -0.16 -14.73 5.99
C ASN A 228 0.50 -15.23 4.69
N GLY A 229 0.28 -14.51 3.57
CA GLY A 229 0.93 -14.86 2.32
C GLY A 229 0.08 -14.58 1.10
N TYR A 230 0.37 -15.32 -0.01
CA TYR A 230 -0.17 -14.96 -1.31
C TYR A 230 0.05 -13.48 -1.56
N VAL A 231 1.32 -13.05 -1.46
CA VAL A 231 1.73 -11.66 -1.63
C VAL A 231 2.67 -11.50 -2.82
N THR A 232 2.49 -10.40 -3.54
CA THR A 232 3.36 -10.02 -4.65
C THR A 232 4.03 -8.68 -4.36
N PHE A 233 5.34 -8.63 -4.61
CA PHE A 233 6.14 -7.41 -4.60
C PHE A 233 6.78 -7.26 -5.97
N HIS A 234 6.41 -6.24 -6.75
CA HIS A 234 7.03 -6.04 -8.05
C HIS A 234 7.23 -4.58 -8.43
N HIS A 235 8.30 -4.34 -9.17
CA HIS A 235 8.69 -3.01 -9.65
C HIS A 235 8.80 -1.97 -8.53
N ASN A 236 9.13 -2.42 -7.31
CA ASN A 236 9.36 -1.55 -6.17
C ASN A 236 10.84 -1.17 -6.08
N LYS A 237 11.12 0.00 -5.52
CA LYS A 237 12.45 0.40 -5.07
C LYS A 237 12.54 0.29 -3.56
N TYR A 238 13.53 -0.45 -3.08
CA TYR A 238 13.95 -0.49 -1.68
C TYR A 238 15.29 0.22 -1.59
N GLU A 239 15.40 1.27 -0.80
CA GLU A 239 16.57 2.14 -0.76
C GLU A 239 16.92 2.56 0.66
N ASN A 240 18.18 2.37 1.07
CA ASN A 240 18.67 2.76 2.38
C ASN A 240 17.80 2.17 3.51
N ILE A 241 17.80 0.84 3.62
CA ILE A 241 17.03 0.09 4.61
C ILE A 241 17.96 -0.94 5.29
N ASP A 242 17.85 -1.06 6.62
CA ASP A 242 18.70 -1.99 7.33
C ASP A 242 18.29 -3.44 7.06
N SER A 243 17.00 -3.77 7.14
CA SER A 243 16.54 -5.15 7.04
C SER A 243 15.06 -5.31 6.64
N ARG A 244 14.62 -6.58 6.46
CA ARG A 244 13.21 -6.95 6.19
C ARG A 244 12.65 -6.36 4.89
N THR A 245 13.25 -6.73 3.76
CA THR A 245 12.81 -6.24 2.43
C THR A 245 12.34 -7.36 1.48
N PRO A 246 11.33 -8.18 1.84
CA PRO A 246 10.63 -8.29 3.12
C PRO A 246 11.16 -9.40 4.04
N LEU A 247 10.73 -9.40 5.31
CA LEU A 247 10.82 -10.58 6.17
C LEU A 247 9.56 -11.42 6.00
N LEU A 248 9.72 -12.73 5.74
CA LEU A 248 8.65 -13.66 5.43
C LEU A 248 8.57 -14.77 6.48
N ARG A 249 7.37 -15.06 7.00
CA ARG A 249 7.07 -16.18 7.88
C ARG A 249 5.87 -16.95 7.35
N GLY A 250 6.13 -18.20 6.93
CA GLY A 250 5.10 -19.00 6.25
C GLY A 250 4.63 -18.42 4.92
N GLY A 251 3.61 -19.00 4.34
CA GLY A 251 2.96 -18.51 3.13
C GLY A 251 3.81 -18.54 1.86
N ILE A 252 3.26 -17.96 0.81
CA ILE A 252 3.88 -17.87 -0.52
C ILE A 252 4.03 -16.40 -0.90
N SER A 253 5.22 -16.03 -1.38
CA SER A 253 5.51 -14.68 -1.88
C SER A 253 6.12 -14.75 -3.29
N HIS A 254 5.70 -13.83 -4.17
CA HIS A 254 6.31 -13.61 -5.48
C HIS A 254 6.96 -12.23 -5.53
N ILE A 255 8.26 -12.19 -5.75
CA ILE A 255 9.11 -11.00 -5.65
C ILE A 255 9.87 -10.87 -6.96
N TYR A 256 9.48 -9.92 -7.82
CA TYR A 256 10.09 -9.80 -9.13
C TYR A 256 10.25 -8.34 -9.61
N ASN A 257 11.26 -8.12 -10.41
CA ASN A 257 11.60 -6.82 -11.00
C ASN A 257 11.67 -5.66 -9.98
N ASN A 258 12.09 -5.95 -8.74
CA ASN A 258 12.35 -4.91 -7.75
C ASN A 258 13.82 -4.48 -7.82
N HIS A 259 14.08 -3.22 -7.51
CA HIS A 259 15.38 -2.63 -7.36
C HIS A 259 15.71 -2.41 -5.89
N TYR A 260 16.74 -3.08 -5.39
CA TYR A 260 17.22 -2.99 -4.02
C TYR A 260 18.55 -2.26 -4.02
N VAL A 261 18.66 -1.17 -3.27
CA VAL A 261 19.85 -0.32 -3.20
C VAL A 261 20.19 -0.05 -1.74
N ASP A 262 21.45 -0.25 -1.37
CA ASP A 262 21.98 0.14 -0.07
C ASP A 262 21.20 -0.52 1.10
N LEU A 263 21.15 -1.87 1.09
CA LEU A 263 20.63 -2.66 2.20
C LEU A 263 21.77 -3.02 3.16
N HIS A 264 21.64 -2.66 4.44
CA HIS A 264 22.79 -2.65 5.36
C HIS A 264 23.01 -3.98 6.11
N GLU A 265 21.91 -4.69 6.48
CA GLU A 265 22.01 -5.91 7.29
C GLU A 265 21.52 -7.16 6.54
N SER A 266 20.30 -7.09 5.98
CA SER A 266 19.72 -8.21 5.25
C SER A 266 18.56 -7.77 4.36
N GLY A 267 18.36 -8.45 3.24
CA GLY A 267 17.29 -8.22 2.30
C GLY A 267 16.04 -9.10 2.55
N ILE A 268 15.74 -9.97 1.58
CA ILE A 268 14.65 -10.96 1.63
C ILE A 268 15.03 -12.02 2.65
N ASN A 269 14.31 -12.06 3.77
CA ASN A 269 14.56 -12.97 4.88
C ASN A 269 13.44 -14.00 4.99
N SER A 270 13.65 -15.19 4.44
CA SER A 270 12.68 -16.28 4.41
C SER A 270 12.82 -17.18 5.63
N ARG A 271 11.78 -17.27 6.47
CA ARG A 271 11.73 -17.99 7.73
C ARG A 271 10.50 -18.86 7.85
N ALA A 272 10.48 -19.71 8.88
CA ALA A 272 9.30 -20.42 9.35
C ALA A 272 8.50 -21.10 8.23
N GLY A 273 9.22 -21.77 7.30
CA GLY A 273 8.62 -22.47 6.16
C GLY A 273 8.08 -21.58 5.05
N ALA A 274 8.35 -20.27 5.05
CA ALA A 274 7.96 -19.39 3.96
C ALA A 274 8.57 -19.83 2.62
N ARG A 275 7.88 -19.59 1.52
CA ARG A 275 8.31 -19.96 0.16
C ARG A 275 8.26 -18.74 -0.74
N ALA A 276 9.42 -18.26 -1.15
CA ALA A 276 9.56 -17.08 -2.00
C ALA A 276 9.96 -17.47 -3.43
N LYS A 277 9.27 -16.95 -4.44
CA LYS A 277 9.74 -16.94 -5.82
C LYS A 277 10.36 -15.56 -6.09
N VAL A 278 11.64 -15.55 -6.46
CA VAL A 278 12.49 -14.35 -6.56
C VAL A 278 13.07 -14.27 -7.96
N ASP A 279 12.45 -13.47 -8.83
CA ASP A 279 12.76 -13.44 -10.26
C ASP A 279 13.17 -12.04 -10.75
N ASN A 280 14.24 -11.97 -11.54
CA ASN A 280 14.66 -10.78 -12.27
C ASN A 280 14.72 -9.48 -11.43
N ASN A 281 15.08 -9.59 -10.13
CA ASN A 281 15.35 -8.41 -9.31
C ASN A 281 16.79 -7.92 -9.54
N TYR A 282 17.04 -6.66 -9.24
CA TYR A 282 18.36 -6.06 -9.24
C TYR A 282 18.74 -5.65 -7.82
N PHE A 283 19.81 -6.22 -7.31
CA PHE A 283 20.37 -5.89 -5.99
C PHE A 283 21.69 -5.15 -6.19
N GLU A 284 21.81 -3.96 -5.61
CA GLU A 284 22.93 -3.04 -5.79
C GLU A 284 23.47 -2.60 -4.44
N ASP A 285 24.80 -2.57 -4.27
CA ASP A 285 25.51 -2.04 -3.10
C ASP A 285 24.94 -2.53 -1.75
N SER A 286 24.56 -3.79 -1.68
CA SER A 286 23.74 -4.33 -0.58
C SER A 286 24.40 -5.51 0.11
N LYS A 287 23.89 -5.85 1.30
CA LYS A 287 24.39 -6.97 2.10
C LYS A 287 23.30 -8.02 2.33
N ASP A 288 23.69 -9.31 2.23
CA ASP A 288 22.87 -10.46 2.61
C ASP A 288 21.42 -10.39 2.04
N VAL A 289 21.31 -10.08 0.76
CA VAL A 289 20.04 -9.71 0.10
C VAL A 289 19.00 -10.84 0.01
N LEU A 290 19.41 -12.08 0.29
CA LEU A 290 18.52 -13.26 0.34
C LEU A 290 19.09 -14.28 1.32
N GLY A 291 18.23 -14.84 2.16
CA GLY A 291 18.63 -15.91 3.08
C GLY A 291 17.60 -16.20 4.17
N THR A 292 18.07 -16.91 5.19
CA THR A 292 17.37 -17.12 6.46
C THR A 292 18.23 -16.53 7.57
N PHE A 293 17.71 -15.56 8.32
CA PHE A 293 18.46 -14.84 9.35
C PHE A 293 17.66 -14.73 10.64
N TYR A 294 18.33 -14.90 11.78
CA TYR A 294 17.78 -14.71 13.13
C TYR A 294 16.55 -15.57 13.45
N THR A 295 16.60 -16.83 13.05
CA THR A 295 15.57 -17.83 13.33
C THR A 295 16.16 -19.23 13.36
N SER A 296 15.53 -20.14 14.11
CA SER A 296 15.88 -21.56 14.12
C SER A 296 15.17 -22.36 13.02
N GLU A 297 14.15 -21.78 12.37
CA GLU A 297 13.37 -22.45 11.34
C GLU A 297 13.48 -21.71 10.00
N ALA A 298 14.14 -22.38 9.04
CA ALA A 298 14.39 -21.84 7.73
C ALA A 298 13.11 -21.67 6.91
N GLY A 299 13.16 -20.74 5.96
CA GLY A 299 12.27 -20.68 4.80
C GLY A 299 12.99 -21.13 3.54
N TYR A 300 12.30 -21.00 2.41
CA TYR A 300 12.73 -21.52 1.12
C TYR A 300 12.59 -20.44 0.04
N TRP A 301 13.35 -20.62 -1.05
CA TRP A 301 13.28 -19.75 -2.23
C TRP A 301 13.51 -20.50 -3.54
N GLN A 302 12.85 -20.02 -4.56
CA GLN A 302 13.14 -20.32 -5.96
C GLN A 302 13.66 -19.03 -6.60
N VAL A 303 14.84 -19.08 -7.21
CA VAL A 303 15.50 -17.90 -7.80
C VAL A 303 15.69 -18.07 -9.30
N GLY A 304 15.54 -16.97 -10.04
CA GLY A 304 15.79 -16.93 -11.48
C GLY A 304 16.10 -15.50 -11.96
N GLY A 305 17.13 -15.34 -12.79
CA GLY A 305 17.40 -14.10 -13.51
C GLY A 305 17.80 -12.87 -12.67
N ASN A 306 18.05 -13.02 -11.37
CA ASN A 306 18.44 -11.91 -10.51
C ASN A 306 19.88 -11.44 -10.78
N ILE A 307 20.14 -10.14 -10.60
CA ILE A 307 21.47 -9.54 -10.67
C ILE A 307 21.91 -9.11 -9.27
N PHE A 308 23.15 -9.44 -8.94
CA PHE A 308 23.81 -9.10 -7.67
C PHE A 308 25.02 -8.23 -7.95
N ASP A 309 24.82 -6.91 -8.00
CA ASP A 309 25.86 -5.92 -8.30
C ASP A 309 26.43 -5.38 -6.97
N ASN A 310 27.73 -5.60 -6.76
CA ASN A 310 28.41 -5.22 -5.53
C ASN A 310 27.71 -5.70 -4.24
N VAL A 311 27.14 -6.92 -4.26
CA VAL A 311 26.48 -7.54 -3.10
C VAL A 311 27.51 -8.28 -2.26
N THR A 312 27.52 -7.96 -0.96
CA THR A 312 28.35 -8.66 0.03
C THR A 312 27.54 -9.71 0.79
N TRP A 313 28.19 -10.82 1.15
CA TRP A 313 27.56 -11.95 1.82
C TRP A 313 28.33 -12.33 3.08
N SER A 314 27.63 -12.45 4.19
CA SER A 314 28.18 -12.93 5.44
C SER A 314 28.54 -14.42 5.35
N SER A 315 29.48 -14.87 6.18
CA SER A 315 29.72 -16.31 6.35
C SER A 315 28.52 -16.95 7.06
N ARG A 316 28.16 -18.17 6.64
CA ARG A 316 27.11 -18.96 7.32
C ARG A 316 27.54 -19.28 8.75
N SER A 317 26.73 -18.94 9.72
CA SER A 317 27.00 -19.16 11.13
C SER A 317 25.73 -19.12 11.97
N GLY A 318 25.46 -20.17 12.74
CA GLY A 318 24.32 -20.23 13.64
C GLY A 318 22.98 -19.95 12.93
N ASP A 319 22.31 -18.90 13.34
CA ASP A 319 21.03 -18.43 12.81
C ASP A 319 21.17 -17.47 11.60
N LYS A 320 22.38 -17.32 11.04
CA LYS A 320 22.66 -16.53 9.84
C LYS A 320 23.00 -17.44 8.68
N GLN A 321 22.07 -17.62 7.76
CA GLN A 321 22.18 -18.51 6.61
C GLN A 321 21.93 -17.76 5.29
N PRO A 322 22.92 -16.94 4.82
CA PRO A 322 22.80 -16.25 3.53
C PRO A 322 22.74 -17.25 2.38
N ALA A 323 21.98 -16.92 1.34
CA ALA A 323 21.86 -17.75 0.13
C ALA A 323 23.10 -17.64 -0.76
N GLY A 324 23.82 -16.52 -0.69
CA GLY A 324 24.94 -16.21 -1.57
C GLY A 324 26.26 -16.92 -1.26
N PRO A 325 27.33 -16.67 -2.08
CA PRO A 325 27.34 -15.67 -3.15
C PRO A 325 26.62 -16.07 -4.45
N ASN A 326 26.30 -17.35 -4.64
CA ASN A 326 25.60 -17.86 -5.82
C ASN A 326 24.29 -18.53 -5.38
N PRO A 327 23.22 -17.76 -5.16
CA PRO A 327 21.94 -18.32 -4.70
C PRO A 327 21.40 -19.38 -5.66
N THR A 328 21.01 -20.52 -5.10
CA THR A 328 20.35 -21.61 -5.83
C THR A 328 18.97 -21.89 -5.25
N SER A 329 18.05 -22.34 -6.11
CA SER A 329 16.70 -22.71 -5.67
C SER A 329 16.73 -23.94 -4.75
N ASN A 330 15.99 -23.89 -3.66
CA ASN A 330 15.81 -25.00 -2.72
C ASN A 330 14.34 -25.43 -2.59
N THR A 331 13.45 -24.83 -3.39
CA THR A 331 12.04 -25.19 -3.53
C THR A 331 11.54 -24.82 -4.94
N SER A 332 10.31 -25.24 -5.26
CA SER A 332 9.57 -24.79 -6.44
C SER A 332 8.28 -24.08 -6.00
N VAL A 333 7.96 -22.96 -6.64
CA VAL A 333 6.79 -22.13 -6.34
C VAL A 333 5.99 -21.90 -7.62
N THR A 334 4.75 -22.36 -7.66
CA THR A 334 3.82 -22.09 -8.76
C THR A 334 3.11 -20.77 -8.54
N ILE A 335 3.12 -19.90 -9.56
CA ILE A 335 2.42 -18.61 -9.54
C ILE A 335 1.13 -18.74 -10.35
N PRO A 336 -0.05 -18.52 -9.75
CA PRO A 336 -1.34 -18.82 -10.36
C PRO A 336 -1.94 -17.67 -11.19
N TYR A 337 -1.14 -16.69 -11.59
CA TYR A 337 -1.57 -15.54 -12.39
C TYR A 337 -0.53 -15.20 -13.46
N SER A 338 -0.98 -14.56 -14.53
CA SER A 338 -0.09 -14.08 -15.59
C SER A 338 0.72 -12.87 -15.13
N HIS A 339 1.99 -12.84 -15.46
CA HIS A 339 2.89 -11.73 -15.22
C HIS A 339 3.93 -11.64 -16.36
N ARG A 340 4.52 -10.47 -16.50
CA ARG A 340 5.63 -10.24 -17.42
C ARG A 340 6.85 -9.87 -16.62
N LEU A 341 8.00 -10.39 -17.02
CA LEU A 341 9.29 -10.07 -16.42
C LEU A 341 10.04 -9.13 -17.35
N ASP A 342 10.37 -7.94 -16.85
CA ASP A 342 11.41 -7.12 -17.45
C ASP A 342 12.78 -7.79 -17.31
N ASN A 343 13.67 -7.51 -18.23
CA ASN A 343 15.05 -7.96 -18.11
C ASN A 343 15.69 -7.29 -16.88
N ALA A 344 16.34 -8.08 -16.03
CA ALA A 344 16.91 -7.58 -14.79
C ALA A 344 17.90 -6.41 -14.99
N ASN A 345 18.65 -6.40 -16.09
CA ASN A 345 19.62 -5.30 -16.39
C ASN A 345 18.96 -3.91 -16.51
N CYS A 346 17.70 -3.82 -16.87
CA CYS A 346 17.00 -2.54 -17.01
C CYS A 346 16.06 -2.20 -15.86
N VAL A 347 15.93 -3.10 -14.87
CA VAL A 347 15.09 -2.87 -13.69
C VAL A 347 15.41 -1.57 -12.98
N PRO A 348 16.69 -1.19 -12.71
CA PRO A 348 17.01 0.09 -12.09
C PRO A 348 16.43 1.28 -12.85
N ASP A 349 16.56 1.31 -14.18
CA ASP A 349 16.07 2.42 -15.01
C ASP A 349 14.53 2.48 -15.01
N VAL A 350 13.83 1.37 -15.29
CA VAL A 350 12.38 1.37 -15.37
C VAL A 350 11.75 1.66 -14.01
N VAL A 351 12.27 1.10 -12.92
CA VAL A 351 11.78 1.34 -11.56
C VAL A 351 12.00 2.79 -11.14
N ASN A 352 13.17 3.38 -11.40
CA ASN A 352 13.42 4.78 -11.10
C ASN A 352 12.48 5.75 -11.85
N ARG A 353 11.97 5.36 -13.02
CA ARG A 353 11.04 6.17 -13.82
C ARG A 353 9.58 5.94 -13.50
N THR A 354 9.21 4.82 -12.86
CA THR A 354 7.82 4.43 -12.62
C THR A 354 7.44 4.39 -11.15
N ALA A 355 8.30 3.89 -10.27
CA ALA A 355 7.96 3.67 -8.88
C ALA A 355 7.81 4.96 -8.06
N GLY A 356 6.89 4.93 -7.10
CA GLY A 356 6.63 6.02 -6.15
C GLY A 356 5.46 6.92 -6.53
N ALA A 357 4.98 7.66 -5.55
CA ALA A 357 3.90 8.62 -5.71
C ALA A 357 4.28 9.78 -6.64
N ASN A 358 3.28 10.38 -7.28
CA ASN A 358 3.38 11.56 -8.14
C ASN A 358 4.24 11.37 -9.40
N LYS A 359 4.34 10.14 -9.92
CA LYS A 359 5.03 9.82 -11.18
C LYS A 359 4.07 9.46 -12.33
N GLY A 360 2.79 9.84 -12.21
CA GLY A 360 1.78 9.62 -13.24
C GLY A 360 1.30 8.16 -13.32
N ASN A 361 1.55 7.35 -12.29
CA ASN A 361 1.18 5.94 -12.18
C ASN A 361 1.62 5.10 -13.39
N ARG A 362 2.79 5.41 -13.95
CA ARG A 362 3.33 4.75 -15.14
C ARG A 362 3.80 3.34 -14.81
N VAL A 363 3.57 2.41 -15.71
CA VAL A 363 3.94 1.00 -15.55
C VAL A 363 4.92 0.58 -16.65
N SER A 364 5.63 -0.53 -16.46
CA SER A 364 6.43 -1.14 -17.53
C SER A 364 5.53 -1.89 -18.53
N ASP A 365 5.92 -1.87 -19.80
CA ASP A 365 5.31 -2.70 -20.85
C ASP A 365 5.79 -4.17 -20.83
N GLY A 366 6.66 -4.52 -19.89
CA GLY A 366 7.34 -5.84 -19.82
C GLY A 366 8.58 -5.95 -20.70
N ASN A 367 9.00 -4.82 -21.30
CA ASN A 367 10.24 -4.67 -22.06
C ASN A 367 11.02 -3.44 -21.58
N CYS A 368 10.90 -3.11 -20.30
CA CYS A 368 11.59 -2.00 -19.64
C CYS A 368 11.20 -0.60 -20.14
N THR A 369 10.07 -0.47 -20.83
CA THR A 369 9.62 0.85 -21.32
C THR A 369 8.44 1.35 -20.47
N PRO A 370 8.59 2.50 -19.79
CA PRO A 370 7.49 3.10 -19.05
C PRO A 370 6.36 3.57 -19.99
N GLN A 371 5.14 3.16 -19.67
CA GLN A 371 3.93 3.56 -20.39
C GLN A 371 2.85 4.03 -19.42
N ASN A 372 1.86 4.76 -19.89
CA ASN A 372 0.70 5.07 -19.12
C ASN A 372 -0.10 3.78 -18.84
N PRO A 373 -0.68 3.62 -17.65
CA PRO A 373 -1.55 2.48 -17.41
C PRO A 373 -2.71 2.49 -18.41
N GLY A 374 -3.03 1.30 -18.92
CA GLY A 374 -4.20 1.14 -19.79
C GLY A 374 -5.50 1.51 -19.07
N PRO A 375 -6.61 1.68 -19.80
CA PRO A 375 -7.92 1.80 -19.19
C PRO A 375 -8.16 0.59 -18.28
N THR A 376 -8.90 0.80 -17.19
CA THR A 376 -9.34 -0.29 -16.33
C THR A 376 -10.27 -1.21 -17.15
N ASP A 377 -9.74 -2.35 -17.59
CA ASP A 377 -10.63 -3.38 -18.12
C ASP A 377 -11.52 -3.87 -16.98
N PRO A 378 -12.84 -3.99 -17.19
CA PRO A 378 -13.70 -4.64 -16.22
C PRO A 378 -13.18 -6.05 -15.97
N PRO A 379 -13.29 -6.60 -14.75
CA PRO A 379 -12.81 -7.93 -14.44
C PRO A 379 -13.50 -8.91 -15.41
N THR A 380 -12.70 -9.59 -16.22
CA THR A 380 -13.17 -10.73 -17.00
C THR A 380 -13.52 -11.82 -16.00
N ASP A 381 -14.81 -12.16 -15.95
CA ASP A 381 -15.35 -13.27 -15.19
C ASP A 381 -14.57 -14.55 -15.56
N PRO A 382 -13.99 -15.28 -14.59
CA PRO A 382 -13.33 -16.55 -14.88
C PRO A 382 -14.39 -17.64 -15.09
N THR A 383 -15.06 -17.62 -16.22
CA THR A 383 -15.80 -18.77 -16.71
C THR A 383 -14.83 -19.60 -17.55
N ASP A 384 -14.23 -20.61 -16.96
CA ASP A 384 -14.19 -22.02 -17.28
C ASP A 384 -13.05 -22.71 -16.53
N PRO A 385 -13.31 -23.81 -15.81
CA PRO A 385 -12.26 -24.68 -15.35
C PRO A 385 -11.60 -25.35 -16.57
N PRO A 386 -10.27 -25.61 -16.52
CA PRO A 386 -9.62 -26.34 -17.59
C PRO A 386 -10.27 -27.72 -17.72
N THR A 387 -10.79 -28.02 -18.89
CA THR A 387 -11.19 -29.36 -19.25
C THR A 387 -9.97 -30.26 -19.18
N ASP A 388 -10.04 -31.27 -18.34
CA ASP A 388 -9.09 -32.34 -18.21
C ASP A 388 -8.97 -33.07 -19.57
N PRO A 389 -7.79 -33.23 -20.17
CA PRO A 389 -7.66 -34.07 -21.35
C PRO A 389 -7.65 -35.52 -20.88
N THR A 390 -8.82 -36.17 -20.93
CA THR A 390 -8.90 -37.60 -21.02
C THR A 390 -8.62 -37.98 -22.46
N ASP A 391 -7.46 -38.58 -22.72
CA ASP A 391 -7.12 -39.86 -23.37
C ASP A 391 -5.62 -39.95 -23.62
#